data_4edd05b854388be5c3cde3e917364bec
#
_entry.id   4edd05b854388be5c3cde3e917364bec
#
_cell.length_a   1.000
_cell.length_b   1.000
_cell.length_c   1.000
_cell.angle_alpha   90.00
_cell.angle_beta   90.00
_cell.angle_gamma   90.00
#
_symmetry.space_group_name_H-M   'P 1'
#
loop_
_entity.id
_entity.type
_entity.pdbx_description
1 polymer ?
#
loop_
_entity_poly.entity_id
_entity_poly.type
_entity_poly.pdbx_seq_one_letter_code
_entity_poly.pdbx_strand_id
1 'polypeptide(L)'
;MPKLSELANDTMLCIGNGDLRVMDKADFLESSEFLDYPVYPFPEVTVAVPEIKTFDKRDLASFLENLGEDDTYEGWAEDVFDAIKDAPETEAFLRILNAAFASHITYYEGHHVDIDMVPERRAADET
;
A
#
# COMPACT_ATOMS: atom_id res chain seq x y z
N MET A 1 12.57 -0.04 17.41
CA MET A 1 12.34 -1.10 16.39
C MET A 1 11.31 -2.08 16.94
N PRO A 2 10.17 -2.24 16.30
CA PRO A 2 9.18 -3.19 16.80
C PRO A 2 9.70 -4.63 16.67
N LYS A 3 9.27 -5.47 17.61
CA LYS A 3 9.63 -6.88 17.62
C LYS A 3 8.54 -7.71 16.96
N LEU A 4 8.94 -8.66 16.12
CA LEU A 4 7.98 -9.50 15.41
C LEU A 4 7.01 -10.20 16.37
N SER A 5 7.51 -10.69 17.50
CA SER A 5 6.68 -11.38 18.50
C SER A 5 5.58 -10.51 19.08
N GLU A 6 5.75 -9.19 19.06
CA GLU A 6 4.80 -8.23 19.64
C GLU A 6 3.77 -7.72 18.64
N LEU A 7 3.96 -7.99 17.33
CA LEU A 7 3.04 -7.56 16.30
C LEU A 7 1.82 -8.48 16.23
N ALA A 8 0.66 -7.90 15.92
CA ALA A 8 -0.55 -8.70 15.70
C ALA A 8 -0.40 -9.53 14.40
N ASN A 9 -1.10 -10.66 14.35
CA ASN A 9 -1.01 -11.59 13.21
C ASN A 9 -1.48 -10.97 11.89
N ASP A 10 -2.34 -9.97 11.93
CA ASP A 10 -2.84 -9.27 10.75
C ASP A 10 -2.01 -8.03 10.38
N THR A 11 -0.91 -7.78 11.08
CA THR A 11 -0.01 -6.69 10.74
C THR A 11 0.61 -6.95 9.38
N MET A 12 0.48 -6.00 8.45
CA MET A 12 1.06 -6.12 7.12
C MET A 12 2.55 -5.81 7.17
N LEU A 13 3.33 -6.61 6.47
CA LEU A 13 4.79 -6.54 6.44
C LEU A 13 5.27 -6.46 5.00
N CYS A 14 6.38 -5.74 4.79
CA CYS A 14 7.15 -5.77 3.55
C CYS A 14 8.36 -6.68 3.75
N ILE A 15 8.53 -7.65 2.87
CA ILE A 15 9.53 -8.71 3.00
C ILE A 15 10.50 -8.65 1.83
N GLY A 16 11.77 -8.64 2.12
CA GLY A 16 12.82 -8.80 1.11
C GLY A 16 13.62 -7.54 0.84
N ASN A 17 14.72 -7.71 0.11
CA ASN A 17 15.70 -6.67 -0.22
C ASN A 17 15.69 -6.36 -1.71
N GLY A 18 14.75 -6.46 -2.44
CA GLY A 18 14.72 -6.19 -3.87
C GLY A 18 13.30 -6.18 -4.32
N ASP A 19 12.81 -7.35 -4.71
CA ASP A 19 11.41 -7.52 -5.02
C ASP A 19 10.63 -7.60 -3.71
N LEU A 20 10.11 -6.47 -3.26
CA LEU A 20 9.34 -6.42 -2.04
C LEU A 20 8.04 -7.18 -2.21
N ARG A 21 7.77 -8.07 -1.27
CA ARG A 21 6.49 -8.76 -1.17
C ARG A 21 5.77 -8.25 0.07
N VAL A 22 4.46 -8.14 -0.02
CA VAL A 22 3.64 -7.67 1.09
C VAL A 22 2.77 -8.83 1.55
N MET A 23 2.83 -9.13 2.84
CA MET A 23 2.01 -10.18 3.45
C MET A 23 1.79 -9.85 4.91
N ASP A 24 0.79 -10.44 5.54
CA ASP A 24 0.62 -10.24 6.97
C ASP A 24 1.59 -11.12 7.76
N LYS A 25 1.69 -10.86 9.07
CA LYS A 25 2.58 -11.61 9.94
C LYS A 25 2.27 -13.11 9.92
N ALA A 26 0.99 -13.48 9.95
CA ALA A 26 0.59 -14.90 9.96
C ALA A 26 1.12 -15.62 8.72
N ASP A 27 0.99 -15.01 7.55
CA ASP A 27 1.51 -15.57 6.30
C ASP A 27 3.03 -15.62 6.30
N PHE A 28 3.69 -14.60 6.84
CA PHE A 28 5.16 -14.60 6.94
C PHE A 28 5.64 -15.77 7.79
N LEU A 29 5.02 -16.04 8.92
CA LEU A 29 5.42 -17.14 9.79
C LEU A 29 5.26 -18.51 9.15
N GLU A 30 4.41 -18.62 8.13
CA GLU A 30 4.23 -19.84 7.35
C GLU A 30 5.07 -19.88 6.08
N SER A 31 5.78 -18.80 5.78
CA SER A 31 6.59 -18.69 4.56
C SER A 31 7.93 -19.40 4.71
N SER A 32 8.51 -19.77 3.57
CA SER A 32 9.85 -20.37 3.56
C SER A 32 10.91 -19.40 4.06
N GLU A 33 10.73 -18.09 3.85
CA GLU A 33 11.66 -17.09 4.34
C GLU A 33 11.81 -17.14 5.85
N PHE A 34 10.76 -17.49 6.57
CA PHE A 34 10.83 -17.66 8.02
C PHE A 34 11.21 -19.09 8.40
N LEU A 35 10.57 -20.07 7.79
CA LEU A 35 10.68 -21.47 8.20
C LEU A 35 12.03 -22.10 7.89
N ASP A 36 12.74 -21.58 6.90
CA ASP A 36 14.04 -22.13 6.50
C ASP A 36 15.20 -21.67 7.39
N TYR A 37 14.95 -20.78 8.34
CA TYR A 37 15.96 -20.37 9.29
C TYR A 37 16.37 -21.58 10.17
N PRO A 38 17.65 -21.80 10.48
CA PRO A 38 18.81 -20.94 10.17
C PRO A 38 19.58 -21.32 8.89
N VAL A 39 19.05 -22.22 8.06
CA VAL A 39 19.71 -22.62 6.82
C VAL A 39 19.92 -21.40 5.92
N TYR A 40 18.89 -20.57 5.84
CA TYR A 40 18.97 -19.26 5.21
C TYR A 40 18.70 -18.18 6.25
N PRO A 41 19.45 -17.07 6.23
CA PRO A 41 19.18 -15.98 7.16
C PRO A 41 17.83 -15.36 6.90
N PHE A 42 17.26 -14.71 7.91
CA PHE A 42 16.02 -13.99 7.75
C PHE A 42 16.15 -12.86 6.72
N PRO A 43 15.13 -12.63 5.91
CA PRO A 43 15.11 -11.47 5.02
C PRO A 43 14.95 -10.19 5.84
N GLU A 44 15.17 -9.05 5.20
CA GLU A 44 14.84 -7.78 5.80
C GLU A 44 13.31 -7.63 5.84
N VAL A 45 12.79 -7.25 6.98
CA VAL A 45 11.35 -7.09 7.20
C VAL A 45 11.08 -5.70 7.75
N THR A 46 10.12 -5.02 7.15
CA THR A 46 9.63 -3.73 7.63
C THR A 46 8.12 -3.79 7.81
N VAL A 47 7.59 -2.92 8.66
CA VAL A 47 6.13 -2.77 8.76
C VAL A 47 5.65 -2.09 7.48
N ALA A 48 4.62 -2.64 6.85
CA ALA A 48 4.04 -2.05 5.64
C ALA A 48 3.14 -0.87 6.01
N VAL A 49 3.41 0.28 5.41
CA VAL A 49 2.62 1.49 5.62
C VAL A 49 1.67 1.65 4.43
N PRO A 50 0.35 1.55 4.65
CA PRO A 50 -0.60 1.68 3.54
C PRO A 50 -0.73 3.13 3.10
N GLU A 51 -0.84 3.33 1.80
CA GLU A 51 -1.19 4.61 1.23
C GLU A 51 -2.37 4.41 0.27
N ILE A 52 -3.46 5.10 0.55
CA ILE A 52 -4.64 5.07 -0.28
C ILE A 52 -4.72 6.43 -0.99
N LYS A 53 -4.67 6.39 -2.31
CA LYS A 53 -4.84 7.61 -3.10
C LYS A 53 -6.30 8.05 -3.05
N THR A 54 -6.50 9.35 -3.13
CA THR A 54 -7.83 9.95 -3.23
C THR A 54 -7.84 10.98 -4.36
N PHE A 55 -9.01 11.19 -4.93
CA PHE A 55 -9.20 12.16 -5.99
C PHE A 55 -10.51 12.89 -5.73
N ASP A 56 -10.44 14.17 -5.42
CA ASP A 56 -11.61 14.99 -5.12
C ASP A 56 -11.84 16.05 -6.20
N LYS A 57 -12.80 16.93 -5.98
CA LYS A 57 -13.10 18.02 -6.94
C LYS A 57 -11.92 18.97 -7.13
N ARG A 58 -11.11 19.18 -6.10
CA ARG A 58 -9.91 20.00 -6.20
C ARG A 58 -8.88 19.38 -7.13
N ASP A 59 -8.72 18.06 -7.03
CA ASP A 59 -7.82 17.33 -7.93
C ASP A 59 -8.33 17.38 -9.36
N LEU A 60 -9.64 17.30 -9.56
CA LEU A 60 -10.25 17.43 -10.89
C LEU A 60 -9.97 18.81 -11.48
N ALA A 61 -10.12 19.86 -10.69
CA ALA A 61 -9.82 21.22 -11.14
C ALA A 61 -8.35 21.34 -11.58
N SER A 62 -7.43 20.81 -10.78
CA SER A 62 -6.00 20.80 -11.10
C SER A 62 -5.70 20.00 -12.37
N PHE A 63 -6.35 18.86 -12.54
CA PHE A 63 -6.22 18.05 -13.74
C PHE A 63 -6.62 18.84 -14.99
N LEU A 64 -7.72 19.57 -14.94
CA LEU A 64 -8.21 20.37 -16.05
C LEU A 64 -7.24 21.52 -16.36
N GLU A 65 -6.69 22.17 -15.35
CA GLU A 65 -5.69 23.21 -15.53
C GLU A 65 -4.46 22.68 -16.26
N ASN A 66 -3.96 21.53 -15.87
CA ASN A 66 -2.79 20.91 -16.50
C ASN A 66 -3.10 20.47 -17.93
N LEU A 67 -4.30 19.94 -18.17
CA LEU A 67 -4.70 19.48 -19.49
C LEU A 67 -4.77 20.63 -20.49
N GLY A 68 -5.27 21.79 -20.06
CA GLY A 68 -5.49 22.94 -20.93
C GLY A 68 -4.42 23.99 -20.92
N GLU A 69 -3.25 23.73 -20.31
CA GLU A 69 -2.25 24.75 -20.04
C GLU A 69 -1.74 25.47 -21.27
N ASP A 70 -1.48 24.76 -22.36
CA ASP A 70 -0.77 25.33 -23.50
C ASP A 70 -1.65 25.66 -24.71
N ASP A 71 -2.86 25.14 -24.81
CA ASP A 71 -3.63 25.15 -26.06
C ASP A 71 -5.10 25.54 -25.92
N THR A 72 -5.47 26.14 -24.80
CA THR A 72 -6.85 26.55 -24.55
C THR A 72 -6.93 28.05 -24.25
N TYR A 73 -8.16 28.60 -24.27
CA TYR A 73 -8.34 30.02 -23.94
C TYR A 73 -8.18 30.24 -22.43
N GLU A 74 -7.87 31.46 -22.04
CA GLU A 74 -7.73 31.85 -20.65
C GLU A 74 -9.03 31.59 -19.88
N GLY A 75 -8.94 30.85 -18.77
CA GLY A 75 -10.10 30.49 -17.98
C GLY A 75 -10.82 29.21 -18.44
N TRP A 76 -10.27 28.53 -19.45
CA TRP A 76 -10.90 27.30 -19.97
C TRP A 76 -11.13 26.24 -18.88
N ALA A 77 -10.11 25.97 -18.08
CA ALA A 77 -10.21 24.94 -17.04
C ALA A 77 -11.28 25.27 -16.01
N GLU A 78 -11.36 26.55 -15.60
CA GLU A 78 -12.36 27.02 -14.66
C GLU A 78 -13.77 26.90 -15.25
N ASP A 79 -13.92 27.29 -16.51
CA ASP A 79 -15.23 27.20 -17.18
C ASP A 79 -15.69 25.76 -17.32
N VAL A 80 -14.79 24.86 -17.71
CA VAL A 80 -15.12 23.43 -17.82
C VAL A 80 -15.46 22.85 -16.46
N PHE A 81 -14.66 23.18 -15.45
CA PHE A 81 -14.91 22.70 -14.08
C PHE A 81 -16.28 23.17 -13.57
N ASP A 82 -16.62 24.44 -13.77
CA ASP A 82 -17.90 24.98 -13.36
C ASP A 82 -19.08 24.30 -14.05
N ALA A 83 -18.87 23.86 -15.29
CA ALA A 83 -19.92 23.16 -16.05
C ALA A 83 -20.23 21.77 -15.51
N ILE A 84 -19.27 21.10 -14.85
CA ILE A 84 -19.39 19.70 -14.46
C ILE A 84 -19.35 19.46 -12.95
N LYS A 85 -18.89 20.42 -12.16
CA LYS A 85 -18.60 20.20 -10.73
C LYS A 85 -19.81 19.74 -9.90
N ASP A 86 -21.02 20.15 -10.28
CA ASP A 86 -22.24 19.82 -9.55
C ASP A 86 -23.09 18.73 -10.22
N ALA A 87 -22.58 18.15 -11.32
CA ALA A 87 -23.31 17.09 -12.01
C ALA A 87 -23.30 15.81 -11.16
N PRO A 88 -24.45 15.11 -11.04
CA PRO A 88 -24.50 13.84 -10.31
C PRO A 88 -23.55 12.79 -10.87
N GLU A 89 -23.33 12.79 -12.18
CA GLU A 89 -22.39 11.88 -12.84
C GLU A 89 -20.95 12.12 -12.41
N THR A 90 -20.58 13.37 -12.16
CA THR A 90 -19.26 13.72 -11.66
C THR A 90 -19.05 13.18 -10.26
N GLU A 91 -20.02 13.34 -9.38
CA GLU A 91 -19.96 12.79 -8.03
C GLU A 91 -19.91 11.27 -8.04
N ALA A 92 -20.70 10.63 -8.90
CA ALA A 92 -20.68 9.19 -9.07
C ALA A 92 -19.32 8.70 -9.55
N PHE A 93 -18.72 9.39 -10.51
CA PHE A 93 -17.38 9.05 -11.01
C PHE A 93 -16.33 9.16 -9.92
N LEU A 94 -16.32 10.24 -9.15
CA LEU A 94 -15.35 10.41 -8.06
C LEU A 94 -15.53 9.33 -7.00
N ARG A 95 -16.74 8.95 -6.69
CA ARG A 95 -17.04 7.89 -5.74
C ARG A 95 -16.50 6.55 -6.22
N ILE A 96 -16.74 6.22 -7.49
CA ILE A 96 -16.27 4.97 -8.09
C ILE A 96 -14.75 4.94 -8.12
N LEU A 97 -14.13 6.05 -8.52
CA LEU A 97 -12.67 6.14 -8.61
C LEU A 97 -12.04 5.97 -7.22
N ASN A 98 -12.55 6.65 -6.21
CA ASN A 98 -12.02 6.55 -4.85
C ASN A 98 -12.26 5.17 -4.25
N ALA A 99 -13.36 4.51 -4.58
CA ALA A 99 -13.61 3.14 -4.16
C ALA A 99 -12.60 2.18 -4.79
N ALA A 100 -12.25 2.39 -6.05
CA ALA A 100 -11.21 1.60 -6.71
C ALA A 100 -9.84 1.82 -6.06
N PHE A 101 -9.51 3.08 -5.73
CA PHE A 101 -8.26 3.37 -5.02
C PHE A 101 -8.19 2.65 -3.68
N ALA A 102 -9.30 2.62 -2.93
CA ALA A 102 -9.35 1.97 -1.62
C ALA A 102 -9.17 0.45 -1.71
N SER A 103 -9.49 -0.17 -2.84
CA SER A 103 -9.26 -1.60 -3.04
C SER A 103 -7.90 -1.92 -3.66
N HIS A 104 -7.10 -0.91 -4.01
CA HIS A 104 -5.78 -1.10 -4.61
C HIS A 104 -4.75 -0.29 -3.81
N ILE A 105 -4.53 -0.73 -2.59
CA ILE A 105 -3.65 -0.05 -1.64
C ILE A 105 -2.20 -0.26 -2.05
N THR A 106 -1.42 0.82 -2.05
CA THR A 106 0.04 0.75 -2.19
C THR A 106 0.65 0.73 -0.81
N TYR A 107 1.63 -0.14 -0.60
CA TYR A 107 2.34 -0.23 0.67
C TYR A 107 3.77 0.24 0.51
N TYR A 108 4.24 1.01 1.49
CA TYR A 108 5.61 1.48 1.57
C TYR A 108 6.29 0.87 2.78
N GLU A 109 7.62 0.79 2.72
CA GLU A 109 8.40 0.31 3.85
C GLU A 109 8.33 1.31 5.00
N GLY A 110 7.95 0.83 6.18
CA GLY A 110 7.96 1.60 7.41
C GLY A 110 9.16 1.25 8.28
N HIS A 111 8.92 1.14 9.58
CA HIS A 111 9.97 0.80 10.53
C HIS A 111 10.47 -0.63 10.31
N HIS A 112 11.77 -0.83 10.48
CA HIS A 112 12.35 -2.17 10.47
C HIS A 112 11.79 -2.99 11.62
N VAL A 113 11.60 -4.28 11.37
CA VAL A 113 11.11 -5.22 12.36
C VAL A 113 12.27 -6.06 12.87
N ASP A 114 12.39 -6.16 14.19
CA ASP A 114 13.33 -7.07 14.83
C ASP A 114 12.70 -8.46 14.87
N ILE A 115 13.30 -9.40 14.13
CA ILE A 115 12.82 -10.78 14.10
C ILE A 115 13.38 -11.48 15.31
N ASP A 116 12.62 -11.46 16.40
CA ASP A 116 13.01 -11.98 17.72
C ASP A 116 12.47 -13.37 17.99
N MET A 117 11.98 -14.04 16.97
CA MET A 117 11.44 -15.41 17.06
C MET A 117 12.10 -16.28 16.00
N VAL A 118 12.12 -17.57 16.27
CA VAL A 118 12.62 -18.58 15.33
C VAL A 118 11.53 -19.59 15.03
N PRO A 119 11.61 -20.30 13.90
CA PRO A 119 10.61 -21.32 13.58
C PRO A 119 10.60 -22.39 14.67
N GLU A 120 9.39 -22.79 15.06
CA GLU A 120 9.21 -23.90 15.98
C GLU A 120 9.51 -25.21 15.26
N ARG A 121 10.40 -26.02 15.84
CA ARG A 121 10.74 -27.31 15.27
C ARG A 121 9.96 -28.41 15.95
N ARG A 122 9.36 -29.25 15.14
CA ARG A 122 8.69 -30.44 15.64
C ARG A 122 9.72 -31.48 16.09
N ALA A 123 9.33 -32.33 17.02
CA ALA A 123 10.21 -33.39 17.50
C ALA A 123 10.76 -34.25 16.36
N ALA A 124 9.95 -34.53 15.35
CA ALA A 124 10.37 -35.30 14.17
C ALA A 124 11.49 -34.62 13.36
N ASP A 125 11.55 -33.30 13.41
CA ASP A 125 12.54 -32.52 12.68
C ASP A 125 13.88 -32.48 13.41
N GLU A 126 13.89 -32.86 14.68
CA GLU A 126 15.07 -32.83 15.54
C GLU A 126 15.84 -34.15 15.58
N THR A 127 15.28 -35.18 15.01
CA THR A 127 15.89 -36.50 15.00
C THR A 127 16.79 -36.79 13.83
#